data_3fc446fe7e18f874224e0c7b02c217d9
#
_entry.id   3fc446fe7e18f874224e0c7b02c217d9
#
_cell.length_a   1.000
_cell.length_b   1.000
_cell.length_c   1.000
_cell.angle_alpha   90.00
_cell.angle_beta   90.00
_cell.angle_gamma   90.00
#
_symmetry.space_group_name_H-M   'P 1'
#
loop_
_entity.id
_entity.type
_entity.pdbx_description
1 polymer ?
#
loop_
_entity_poly.entity_id
_entity_poly.type
_entity_poly.pdbx_seq_one_letter_code
_entity_poly.pdbx_strand_id
1 'polypeptide(L)'
;MQPPLTIRFEQRGAVAWITLNRPDAMNALSETMCAELRDATERCERDPAIRVIVLTGAGRAFCAGADLKGVFESSGGETGPSDPMGEFLDLVGGMMDSLRACPKPTIAALNGLTMAGGLELAMACDLIIAAESARIGDAHANFGVFPGAGGAAILPRRIGATAAKYLLFTGDTMPARELVPLGLVNRVVPDTELVPEVEKLALRIASKSPLVLRRMKQAVADGLEQPQASALRLERLVLDAHRHSHDIKEGLAAFVGKRTPDFKGY
;
A
#
# COMPACT_ATOMS: atom_id res chain seq x y z
N MET A 1 8.16 -4.44 31.03
CA MET A 1 7.12 -4.87 30.06
C MET A 1 7.54 -4.33 28.71
N GLN A 2 7.65 -5.18 27.68
CA GLN A 2 7.81 -4.67 26.32
C GLN A 2 6.53 -3.89 25.94
N PRO A 3 6.64 -2.72 25.28
CA PRO A 3 5.48 -2.00 24.80
C PRO A 3 4.66 -2.91 23.85
N PRO A 4 3.33 -2.79 23.85
CA PRO A 4 2.52 -3.56 22.90
C PRO A 4 2.96 -3.21 21.46
N LEU A 5 3.06 -4.24 20.61
CA LEU A 5 3.39 -4.09 19.19
C LEU A 5 2.33 -3.20 18.51
N THR A 6 2.78 -2.22 17.76
CA THR A 6 1.89 -1.30 17.03
C THR A 6 1.35 -1.89 15.73
N ILE A 7 1.94 -3.02 15.29
CA ILE A 7 1.41 -3.86 14.22
C ILE A 7 1.28 -5.31 14.70
N ARG A 8 0.42 -6.08 14.04
CA ARG A 8 0.39 -7.54 14.13
C ARG A 8 0.77 -8.12 12.78
N PHE A 9 1.69 -9.09 12.80
CA PHE A 9 2.15 -9.80 11.62
C PHE A 9 1.66 -11.25 11.66
N GLU A 10 0.98 -11.69 10.61
CA GLU A 10 0.50 -13.06 10.44
C GLU A 10 0.83 -13.55 9.03
N GLN A 11 1.43 -14.73 8.92
CA GLN A 11 1.64 -15.38 7.63
C GLN A 11 0.58 -16.46 7.43
N ARG A 12 -0.21 -16.34 6.37
CA ARG A 12 -1.22 -17.30 5.93
C ARG A 12 -0.79 -17.89 4.60
N GLY A 13 -0.09 -19.01 4.65
CA GLY A 13 0.51 -19.60 3.46
C GLY A 13 1.49 -18.64 2.77
N ALA A 14 1.21 -18.29 1.52
CA ALA A 14 2.03 -17.37 0.72
C ALA A 14 1.66 -15.86 0.90
N VAL A 15 0.77 -15.54 1.82
CA VAL A 15 0.27 -14.18 2.06
C VAL A 15 0.71 -13.71 3.45
N ALA A 16 1.38 -12.56 3.53
CA ALA A 16 1.64 -11.87 4.78
C ALA A 16 0.50 -10.87 5.06
N TRP A 17 -0.10 -10.97 6.23
CA TRP A 17 -1.06 -10.01 6.75
C TRP A 17 -0.40 -9.12 7.78
N ILE A 18 -0.40 -7.81 7.56
CA ILE A 18 0.08 -6.79 8.47
C ILE A 18 -1.12 -5.98 8.92
N THR A 19 -1.46 -6.07 10.21
CA THR A 19 -2.58 -5.32 10.79
C THR A 19 -2.05 -4.18 11.63
N LEU A 20 -2.39 -2.95 11.28
CA LEU A 20 -2.14 -1.78 12.12
C LEU A 20 -2.90 -1.95 13.44
N ASN A 21 -2.24 -1.85 14.59
CA ASN A 21 -2.77 -2.28 15.87
C ASN A 21 -2.68 -1.21 16.97
N ARG A 22 -3.16 -0.02 16.64
CA ARG A 22 -3.40 1.08 17.59
C ARG A 22 -4.87 1.53 17.49
N PRO A 23 -5.87 0.66 17.73
CA PRO A 23 -7.28 0.96 17.48
C PRO A 23 -7.80 2.16 18.30
N ASP A 24 -7.29 2.38 19.50
CA ASP A 24 -7.67 3.52 20.36
C ASP A 24 -7.21 4.87 19.77
N ALA A 25 -6.13 4.87 19.01
CA ALA A 25 -5.63 6.01 18.24
C ALA A 25 -6.05 5.96 16.75
N MET A 26 -7.09 5.18 16.40
CA MET A 26 -7.53 4.98 15.00
C MET A 26 -6.38 4.60 14.06
N ASN A 27 -5.43 3.83 14.55
CA ASN A 27 -4.24 3.38 13.83
C ASN A 27 -3.38 4.53 13.26
N ALA A 28 -3.34 5.67 13.94
CA ALA A 28 -2.46 6.77 13.55
C ALA A 28 -1.01 6.31 13.56
N LEU A 29 -0.27 6.72 12.52
CA LEU A 29 1.14 6.37 12.30
C LEU A 29 2.01 7.04 13.37
N SER A 30 2.66 6.24 14.21
CA SER A 30 3.71 6.69 15.13
C SER A 30 5.09 6.29 14.59
N GLU A 31 6.15 6.86 15.14
CA GLU A 31 7.53 6.47 14.80
C GLU A 31 7.74 4.96 14.91
N THR A 32 7.29 4.37 16.02
CA THR A 32 7.38 2.92 16.25
C THR A 32 6.63 2.14 15.17
N MET A 33 5.41 2.55 14.81
CA MET A 33 4.62 1.88 13.78
C MET A 33 5.30 1.99 12.40
N CYS A 34 5.86 3.14 12.06
CA CYS A 34 6.59 3.32 10.80
C CYS A 34 7.82 2.43 10.72
N ALA A 35 8.59 2.32 11.82
CA ALA A 35 9.74 1.42 11.90
C ALA A 35 9.30 -0.05 11.77
N GLU A 36 8.31 -0.48 12.53
CA GLU A 36 7.77 -1.85 12.47
C GLU A 36 7.21 -2.21 11.09
N LEU A 37 6.51 -1.28 10.42
CA LEU A 37 5.99 -1.48 9.06
C LEU A 37 7.11 -1.63 8.04
N ARG A 38 8.16 -0.81 8.13
CA ARG A 38 9.33 -0.92 7.26
C ARG A 38 10.02 -2.27 7.46
N ASP A 39 10.30 -2.64 8.70
CA ASP A 39 10.96 -3.91 9.02
C ASP A 39 10.12 -5.12 8.57
N ALA A 40 8.80 -5.05 8.75
CA ALA A 40 7.88 -6.10 8.28
C ALA A 40 7.87 -6.19 6.74
N THR A 41 7.89 -5.06 6.03
CA THR A 41 7.95 -5.03 4.57
C THR A 41 9.26 -5.63 4.06
N GLU A 42 10.40 -5.24 4.62
CA GLU A 42 11.71 -5.80 4.28
C GLU A 42 11.81 -7.29 4.58
N ARG A 43 11.25 -7.73 5.71
CA ARG A 43 11.15 -9.16 6.04
C ARG A 43 10.34 -9.90 4.99
N CYS A 44 9.17 -9.38 4.61
CA CYS A 44 8.36 -9.96 3.55
C CYS A 44 9.10 -10.03 2.23
N GLU A 45 9.87 -8.99 1.88
CA GLU A 45 10.64 -8.96 0.63
C GLU A 45 11.67 -10.09 0.57
N ARG A 46 12.42 -10.32 1.66
CA ARG A 46 13.48 -11.33 1.75
C ARG A 46 12.96 -12.77 1.83
N ASP A 47 11.75 -12.98 2.31
CA ASP A 47 11.18 -14.33 2.49
C ASP A 47 10.53 -14.85 1.19
N PRO A 48 11.12 -15.85 0.50
CA PRO A 48 10.56 -16.39 -0.74
C PRO A 48 9.21 -17.10 -0.54
N ALA A 49 8.87 -17.50 0.67
CA ALA A 49 7.58 -18.12 0.97
C ALA A 49 6.43 -17.10 0.93
N ILE A 50 6.71 -15.81 1.15
CA ILE A 50 5.73 -14.74 1.04
C ILE A 50 5.70 -14.23 -0.39
N ARG A 51 4.52 -14.19 -1.01
CA ARG A 51 4.30 -13.76 -2.39
C ARG A 51 3.41 -12.53 -2.52
N VAL A 52 2.60 -12.23 -1.50
CA VAL A 52 1.68 -11.06 -1.45
C VAL A 52 1.68 -10.51 -0.04
N ILE A 53 1.58 -9.19 0.09
CA ILE A 53 1.44 -8.48 1.36
C ILE A 53 0.07 -7.84 1.41
N VAL A 54 -0.64 -8.00 2.52
CA VAL A 54 -1.92 -7.34 2.80
C VAL A 54 -1.76 -6.45 4.02
N LEU A 55 -2.15 -5.18 3.89
CA LEU A 55 -2.26 -4.24 5.00
C LEU A 55 -3.73 -4.03 5.35
N THR A 56 -4.05 -4.04 6.66
CA THR A 56 -5.39 -3.70 7.17
C THR A 56 -5.27 -3.03 8.54
N GLY A 57 -6.37 -2.53 9.09
CA GLY A 57 -6.40 -1.91 10.41
C GLY A 57 -7.19 -2.73 11.44
N ALA A 58 -6.80 -2.68 12.70
CA ALA A 58 -7.61 -3.17 13.80
C ALA A 58 -8.69 -2.14 14.18
N GLY A 59 -9.88 -2.61 14.54
CA GLY A 59 -10.98 -1.75 14.99
C GLY A 59 -11.68 -1.00 13.84
N ARG A 60 -12.12 0.23 14.11
CA ARG A 60 -13.01 1.02 13.22
C ARG A 60 -12.32 1.81 12.11
N ALA A 61 -11.01 1.82 12.08
CA ALA A 61 -10.23 2.57 11.10
C ALA A 61 -9.17 1.68 10.45
N PHE A 62 -8.91 1.92 9.17
CA PHE A 62 -7.66 1.48 8.57
C PHE A 62 -6.51 2.29 9.15
N CYS A 63 -6.49 3.61 8.91
CA CYS A 63 -5.50 4.54 9.46
C CYS A 63 -6.02 5.99 9.34
N ALA A 64 -5.94 6.75 10.43
CA ALA A 64 -6.41 8.14 10.49
C ALA A 64 -5.31 9.18 10.13
N GLY A 65 -4.12 8.74 9.73
CA GLY A 65 -3.01 9.62 9.35
C GLY A 65 -1.82 9.57 10.31
N ALA A 66 -0.96 10.58 10.26
CA ALA A 66 0.20 10.71 11.13
C ALA A 66 -0.21 11.10 12.56
N ASP A 67 0.47 10.57 13.57
CA ASP A 67 0.25 10.89 15.00
C ASP A 67 0.95 12.21 15.36
N LEU A 68 0.48 13.31 14.73
CA LEU A 68 1.05 14.64 14.93
C LEU A 68 0.96 15.10 16.38
N LYS A 69 -0.08 14.68 17.10
CA LYS A 69 -0.25 15.00 18.52
C LYS A 69 0.88 14.40 19.35
N GLY A 70 1.19 13.13 19.16
CA GLY A 70 2.27 12.46 19.88
C GLY A 70 3.62 13.11 19.65
N VAL A 71 3.91 13.53 18.42
CA VAL A 71 5.16 14.24 18.08
C VAL A 71 5.18 15.63 18.71
N PHE A 72 4.11 16.40 18.61
CA PHE A 72 4.03 17.73 19.17
C PHE A 72 4.18 17.71 20.71
N GLU A 73 3.55 16.78 21.40
CA GLU A 73 3.66 16.62 22.86
C GLU A 73 5.08 16.18 23.28
N SER A 74 5.73 15.27 22.52
CA SER A 74 7.10 14.80 22.83
C SER A 74 8.16 15.86 22.58
N SER A 75 7.95 16.78 21.63
CA SER A 75 8.87 17.90 21.33
C SER A 75 8.74 19.09 22.27
N GLY A 76 7.80 19.05 23.24
CA GLY A 76 7.54 20.18 24.14
C GLY A 76 7.00 21.44 23.46
N GLY A 77 6.60 21.34 22.20
CA GLY A 77 6.12 22.48 21.40
C GLY A 77 7.21 23.48 21.00
N GLU A 78 8.48 23.18 21.27
CA GLU A 78 9.59 24.06 20.93
C GLU A 78 10.12 23.79 19.52
N THR A 79 10.26 24.87 18.76
CA THR A 79 11.05 24.90 17.50
C THR A 79 12.48 25.21 17.85
N GLY A 80 13.25 24.15 18.17
CA GLY A 80 14.69 24.25 18.44
C GLY A 80 15.53 24.01 17.16
N PRO A 81 16.84 23.86 17.29
CA PRO A 81 17.75 23.51 16.18
C PRO A 81 17.46 22.08 15.64
N SER A 82 16.77 21.22 16.38
CA SER A 82 16.19 19.97 15.89
C SER A 82 14.77 20.22 15.39
N ASP A 83 14.38 19.59 14.29
CA ASP A 83 13.02 19.58 13.75
C ASP A 83 12.38 18.20 13.91
N PRO A 84 11.89 17.84 15.11
CA PRO A 84 11.30 16.51 15.36
C PRO A 84 10.11 16.21 14.48
N MET A 85 9.35 17.26 14.07
CA MET A 85 8.23 17.11 13.16
C MET A 85 8.71 16.74 11.75
N GLY A 86 9.75 17.44 11.24
CA GLY A 86 10.36 17.13 9.95
C GLY A 86 10.95 15.72 9.94
N GLU A 87 11.73 15.36 10.97
CA GLU A 87 12.30 14.02 11.11
C GLU A 87 11.24 12.92 11.11
N PHE A 88 10.12 13.15 11.80
CA PHE A 88 8.99 12.23 11.81
C PHE A 88 8.31 12.12 10.44
N LEU A 89 8.06 13.25 9.76
CA LEU A 89 7.45 13.24 8.43
C LEU A 89 8.35 12.57 7.39
N ASP A 90 9.69 12.75 7.49
CA ASP A 90 10.66 12.04 6.67
C ASP A 90 10.63 10.53 6.92
N LEU A 91 10.48 10.11 8.18
CA LEU A 91 10.33 8.70 8.54
C LEU A 91 9.04 8.10 7.93
N VAL A 92 7.92 8.81 8.01
CA VAL A 92 6.65 8.42 7.40
C VAL A 92 6.80 8.30 5.88
N GLY A 93 7.39 9.30 5.22
CA GLY A 93 7.66 9.30 3.78
C GLY A 93 8.53 8.13 3.37
N GLY A 94 9.65 7.92 4.04
CA GLY A 94 10.59 6.83 3.77
C GLY A 94 9.99 5.42 3.96
N MET A 95 9.12 5.25 4.96
CA MET A 95 8.37 4.00 5.14
C MET A 95 7.42 3.73 3.96
N MET A 96 6.70 4.75 3.49
CA MET A 96 5.80 4.61 2.35
C MET A 96 6.56 4.36 1.04
N ASP A 97 7.72 4.98 0.86
CA ASP A 97 8.59 4.74 -0.29
C ASP A 97 9.11 3.30 -0.30
N SER A 98 9.50 2.76 0.86
CA SER A 98 9.88 1.35 1.01
C SER A 98 8.74 0.40 0.61
N LEU A 99 7.51 0.69 1.02
CA LEU A 99 6.33 -0.11 0.65
C LEU A 99 6.04 -0.03 -0.86
N ARG A 100 6.13 1.15 -1.48
CA ARG A 100 5.96 1.33 -2.93
C ARG A 100 7.02 0.57 -3.72
N ALA A 101 8.27 0.62 -3.26
CA ALA A 101 9.41 -0.04 -3.89
C ALA A 101 9.41 -1.55 -3.70
N CYS A 102 8.64 -2.10 -2.76
CA CYS A 102 8.56 -3.54 -2.50
C CYS A 102 8.22 -4.29 -3.80
N PRO A 103 9.04 -5.27 -4.22
CA PRO A 103 8.84 -5.98 -5.49
C PRO A 103 7.66 -6.95 -5.48
N LYS A 104 7.08 -7.20 -4.31
CA LYS A 104 5.90 -8.07 -4.15
C LYS A 104 4.61 -7.27 -4.27
N PRO A 105 3.54 -7.85 -4.83
CA PRO A 105 2.22 -7.23 -4.82
C PRO A 105 1.75 -6.91 -3.41
N THR A 106 1.18 -5.71 -3.26
CA THR A 106 0.66 -5.19 -1.99
C THR A 106 -0.82 -4.84 -2.13
N ILE A 107 -1.62 -5.15 -1.12
CA ILE A 107 -3.06 -4.88 -1.08
C ILE A 107 -3.39 -4.13 0.20
N ALA A 108 -4.00 -2.96 0.09
CA ALA A 108 -4.64 -2.28 1.20
C ALA A 108 -6.08 -2.78 1.35
N ALA A 109 -6.40 -3.40 2.47
CA ALA A 109 -7.74 -3.83 2.86
C ALA A 109 -8.34 -2.80 3.83
N LEU A 110 -9.13 -1.87 3.31
CA LEU A 110 -9.65 -0.74 4.07
C LEU A 110 -10.89 -1.15 4.86
N ASN A 111 -10.70 -1.46 6.12
CA ASN A 111 -11.77 -1.89 7.03
C ASN A 111 -12.61 -0.76 7.61
N GLY A 112 -12.29 0.52 7.31
CA GLY A 112 -13.00 1.66 7.85
C GLY A 112 -12.37 3.00 7.47
N LEU A 113 -12.35 3.95 8.41
CA LEU A 113 -11.83 5.29 8.18
C LEU A 113 -10.38 5.29 7.70
N THR A 114 -10.13 6.00 6.60
CA THR A 114 -8.82 6.10 5.93
C THR A 114 -8.59 7.57 5.57
N MET A 115 -7.71 8.26 6.28
CA MET A 115 -7.55 9.72 6.17
C MET A 115 -6.08 10.13 6.13
N ALA A 116 -5.79 11.24 5.47
CA ALA A 116 -4.48 11.90 5.46
C ALA A 116 -3.34 10.91 5.15
N GLY A 117 -2.35 10.76 6.03
CA GLY A 117 -1.31 9.74 5.90
C GLY A 117 -1.82 8.31 5.74
N GLY A 118 -3.04 8.01 6.21
CA GLY A 118 -3.69 6.71 5.99
C GLY A 118 -4.14 6.52 4.53
N LEU A 119 -4.61 7.59 3.87
CA LEU A 119 -4.83 7.56 2.42
C LEU A 119 -3.52 7.40 1.66
N GLU A 120 -2.47 8.10 2.08
CA GLU A 120 -1.14 7.98 1.46
C GLU A 120 -0.56 6.57 1.63
N LEU A 121 -0.75 5.94 2.81
CA LEU A 121 -0.37 4.55 3.07
C LEU A 121 -1.17 3.58 2.18
N ALA A 122 -2.47 3.79 2.03
CA ALA A 122 -3.30 2.98 1.13
C ALA A 122 -2.83 3.12 -0.34
N MET A 123 -2.47 4.34 -0.77
CA MET A 123 -1.93 4.60 -2.10
C MET A 123 -0.49 4.09 -2.30
N ALA A 124 0.24 3.82 -1.24
CA ALA A 124 1.54 3.15 -1.33
C ALA A 124 1.40 1.66 -1.66
N CYS A 125 0.20 1.09 -1.52
CA CYS A 125 -0.12 -0.26 -2.00
C CYS A 125 -0.52 -0.26 -3.48
N ASP A 126 -0.36 -1.44 -4.12
CA ASP A 126 -0.71 -1.64 -5.53
C ASP A 126 -2.22 -1.67 -5.75
N LEU A 127 -2.95 -2.34 -4.85
CA LEU A 127 -4.40 -2.54 -4.92
C LEU A 127 -5.08 -2.06 -3.65
N ILE A 128 -6.31 -1.56 -3.80
CA ILE A 128 -7.15 -1.12 -2.69
C ILE A 128 -8.50 -1.82 -2.77
N ILE A 129 -8.82 -2.60 -1.75
CA ILE A 129 -10.14 -3.21 -1.54
C ILE A 129 -10.73 -2.60 -0.27
N ALA A 130 -11.97 -2.18 -0.30
CA ALA A 130 -12.58 -1.48 0.83
C ALA A 130 -13.88 -2.16 1.30
N ALA A 131 -14.14 -2.06 2.59
CA ALA A 131 -15.45 -2.35 3.17
C ALA A 131 -16.49 -1.31 2.73
N GLU A 132 -17.77 -1.66 2.69
CA GLU A 132 -18.87 -0.74 2.35
C GLU A 132 -18.94 0.45 3.31
N SER A 133 -18.64 0.24 4.58
CA SER A 133 -18.60 1.29 5.60
C SER A 133 -17.37 2.19 5.51
N ALA A 134 -16.36 1.84 4.70
CA ALA A 134 -15.12 2.60 4.63
C ALA A 134 -15.35 4.00 4.06
N ARG A 135 -14.70 4.97 4.70
CA ARG A 135 -14.67 6.37 4.27
C ARG A 135 -13.22 6.80 4.05
N ILE A 136 -12.97 7.44 2.92
CA ILE A 136 -11.62 7.77 2.46
C ILE A 136 -11.55 9.26 2.15
N GLY A 137 -10.50 9.93 2.60
CA GLY A 137 -10.27 11.36 2.32
C GLY A 137 -8.88 11.83 2.69
N ASP A 138 -8.59 13.07 2.27
CA ASP A 138 -7.36 13.77 2.64
C ASP A 138 -7.69 14.80 3.71
N ALA A 139 -7.34 14.73 4.90
CA ALA A 139 -7.72 15.66 5.94
C ALA A 139 -6.64 16.71 6.26
N HIS A 140 -5.53 16.74 5.51
CA HIS A 140 -4.40 17.62 5.81
C HIS A 140 -4.79 19.11 5.89
N ALA A 141 -5.65 19.58 4.95
CA ALA A 141 -6.10 20.97 4.91
C ALA A 141 -6.84 21.42 6.19
N ASN A 142 -7.52 20.50 6.88
CA ASN A 142 -8.24 20.81 8.13
C ASN A 142 -7.29 21.25 9.26
N PHE A 143 -6.01 20.91 9.16
CA PHE A 143 -5.00 21.19 10.16
C PHE A 143 -3.88 22.10 9.64
N GLY A 144 -4.01 22.65 8.42
CA GLY A 144 -2.97 23.46 7.80
C GLY A 144 -1.70 22.67 7.45
N VAL A 145 -1.78 21.35 7.40
CA VAL A 145 -0.68 20.46 7.06
C VAL A 145 -0.66 20.21 5.57
N PHE A 146 0.53 20.12 4.97
CA PHE A 146 0.71 19.76 3.57
C PHE A 146 0.96 18.25 3.45
N PRO A 147 0.31 17.52 2.51
CA PRO A 147 0.53 16.09 2.30
C PRO A 147 1.95 15.85 1.78
N GLY A 148 2.74 15.04 2.48
CA GLY A 148 4.17 14.83 2.19
C GLY A 148 4.51 13.48 1.59
N ALA A 149 3.58 12.51 1.59
CA ALA A 149 3.87 11.13 1.20
C ALA A 149 3.03 10.62 0.00
N GLY A 150 2.46 11.54 -0.79
CA GLY A 150 1.79 11.19 -2.05
C GLY A 150 0.42 11.83 -2.25
N GLY A 151 -0.18 12.48 -1.23
CA GLY A 151 -1.51 13.10 -1.37
C GLY A 151 -1.57 14.11 -2.52
N ALA A 152 -0.61 15.01 -2.62
CA ALA A 152 -0.59 15.99 -3.71
C ALA A 152 0.04 15.47 -5.02
N ALA A 153 0.90 14.46 -4.95
CA ALA A 153 1.63 13.95 -6.11
C ALA A 153 0.97 12.73 -6.76
N ILE A 154 0.51 11.75 -5.97
CA ILE A 154 0.01 10.46 -6.46
C ILE A 154 -1.51 10.49 -6.65
N LEU A 155 -2.25 11.10 -5.71
CA LEU A 155 -3.71 11.11 -5.77
C LEU A 155 -4.24 11.67 -7.10
N PRO A 156 -3.77 12.84 -7.62
CA PRO A 156 -4.26 13.35 -8.89
C PRO A 156 -3.90 12.48 -10.11
N ARG A 157 -2.84 11.68 -10.03
CA ARG A 157 -2.49 10.69 -11.06
C ARG A 157 -3.45 9.49 -11.06
N ARG A 158 -4.02 9.15 -9.91
CA ARG A 158 -4.99 8.05 -9.78
C ARG A 158 -6.42 8.44 -10.11
N ILE A 159 -6.90 9.60 -9.65
CA ILE A 159 -8.31 9.99 -9.75
C ILE A 159 -8.57 11.25 -10.60
N GLY A 160 -7.53 11.78 -11.22
CA GLY A 160 -7.61 13.05 -11.95
C GLY A 160 -7.54 14.28 -11.04
N ALA A 161 -7.08 15.39 -11.62
CA ALA A 161 -6.77 16.60 -10.84
C ALA A 161 -7.98 17.23 -10.15
N THR A 162 -9.17 17.20 -10.78
CA THR A 162 -10.37 17.81 -10.22
C THR A 162 -10.88 17.07 -8.99
N ALA A 163 -10.98 15.74 -9.07
CA ALA A 163 -11.41 14.93 -7.93
C ALA A 163 -10.39 14.96 -6.78
N ALA A 164 -9.09 14.94 -7.11
CA ALA A 164 -8.05 15.08 -6.10
C ALA A 164 -8.12 16.44 -5.38
N LYS A 165 -8.28 17.55 -6.11
CA LYS A 165 -8.45 18.87 -5.51
C LYS A 165 -9.68 18.97 -4.62
N TYR A 166 -10.78 18.31 -4.98
CA TYR A 166 -11.95 18.25 -4.12
C TYR A 166 -11.60 17.64 -2.75
N LEU A 167 -11.00 16.47 -2.71
CA LEU A 167 -10.60 15.83 -1.45
C LEU A 167 -9.54 16.63 -0.67
N LEU A 168 -8.54 17.16 -1.38
CA LEU A 168 -7.44 17.93 -0.79
C LEU A 168 -7.92 19.26 -0.17
N PHE A 169 -8.83 19.97 -0.86
CA PHE A 169 -9.23 21.32 -0.46
C PHE A 169 -10.35 21.31 0.58
N THR A 170 -11.27 20.35 0.48
CA THR A 170 -12.36 20.23 1.45
C THR A 170 -11.91 19.57 2.75
N GLY A 171 -10.91 18.69 2.68
CA GLY A 171 -10.54 17.82 3.80
C GLY A 171 -11.63 16.80 4.18
N ASP A 172 -12.66 16.65 3.34
CA ASP A 172 -13.77 15.73 3.55
C ASP A 172 -13.40 14.29 3.26
N THR A 173 -14.21 13.37 3.78
CA THR A 173 -14.17 11.95 3.41
C THR A 173 -15.32 11.59 2.50
N MET A 174 -15.07 10.75 1.51
CA MET A 174 -16.06 10.16 0.62
C MET A 174 -16.29 8.68 0.96
N PRO A 175 -17.50 8.13 0.76
CA PRO A 175 -17.72 6.68 0.78
C PRO A 175 -16.80 5.98 -0.23
N ALA A 176 -16.20 4.85 0.15
CA ALA A 176 -15.26 4.12 -0.71
C ALA A 176 -15.85 3.77 -2.09
N ARG A 177 -17.17 3.50 -2.16
CA ARG A 177 -17.87 3.18 -3.42
C ARG A 177 -17.83 4.30 -4.46
N GLU A 178 -17.77 5.57 -4.02
CA GLU A 178 -17.70 6.73 -4.93
C GLU A 178 -16.30 6.88 -5.56
N LEU A 179 -15.30 6.25 -4.96
CA LEU A 179 -13.91 6.26 -5.44
C LEU A 179 -13.58 5.09 -6.38
N VAL A 180 -14.52 4.13 -6.54
CA VAL A 180 -14.37 3.03 -7.53
C VAL A 180 -14.37 3.56 -8.97
N PRO A 181 -15.37 4.34 -9.42
CA PRO A 181 -15.37 4.87 -10.79
C PRO A 181 -14.24 5.87 -11.06
N LEU A 182 -13.62 6.42 -10.04
CA LEU A 182 -12.45 7.29 -10.15
C LEU A 182 -11.13 6.52 -10.25
N GLY A 183 -11.12 5.21 -10.01
CA GLY A 183 -9.95 4.37 -10.12
C GLY A 183 -9.05 4.32 -8.87
N LEU A 184 -9.47 4.91 -7.75
CA LEU A 184 -8.71 4.81 -6.49
C LEU A 184 -8.93 3.46 -5.80
N VAL A 185 -10.18 3.02 -5.73
CA VAL A 185 -10.58 1.76 -5.08
C VAL A 185 -10.90 0.74 -6.17
N ASN A 186 -10.26 -0.43 -6.12
CA ASN A 186 -10.48 -1.48 -7.10
C ASN A 186 -11.84 -2.17 -6.90
N ARG A 187 -12.27 -2.32 -5.63
CA ARG A 187 -13.53 -3.00 -5.30
C ARG A 187 -14.00 -2.65 -3.91
N VAL A 188 -15.31 -2.55 -3.73
CA VAL A 188 -15.99 -2.43 -2.44
C VAL A 188 -16.79 -3.71 -2.20
N VAL A 189 -16.75 -4.20 -0.95
CA VAL A 189 -17.42 -5.43 -0.53
C VAL A 189 -18.11 -5.23 0.82
N PRO A 190 -19.13 -6.03 1.18
CA PRO A 190 -19.70 -5.98 2.52
C PRO A 190 -18.63 -6.10 3.61
N ASP A 191 -18.81 -5.41 4.73
CA ASP A 191 -17.79 -5.34 5.79
C ASP A 191 -17.33 -6.72 6.28
N THR A 192 -18.26 -7.66 6.42
CA THR A 192 -17.98 -9.04 6.81
C THR A 192 -17.21 -9.83 5.77
N GLU A 193 -17.26 -9.41 4.50
CA GLU A 193 -16.64 -10.08 3.38
C GLU A 193 -15.25 -9.51 3.02
N LEU A 194 -14.82 -8.42 3.69
CA LEU A 194 -13.55 -7.78 3.36
C LEU A 194 -12.37 -8.76 3.46
N VAL A 195 -12.22 -9.41 4.60
CA VAL A 195 -11.09 -10.34 4.83
C VAL A 195 -11.17 -11.56 3.90
N PRO A 196 -12.31 -12.28 3.77
CA PRO A 196 -12.44 -13.40 2.83
C PRO A 196 -12.13 -13.04 1.38
N GLU A 197 -12.66 -11.91 0.89
CA GLU A 197 -12.46 -11.49 -0.50
C GLU A 197 -11.04 -11.03 -0.78
N VAL A 198 -10.41 -10.35 0.17
CA VAL A 198 -8.98 -9.96 0.06
C VAL A 198 -8.09 -11.20 0.10
N GLU A 199 -8.36 -12.16 0.99
CA GLU A 199 -7.60 -13.42 1.03
C GLU A 199 -7.70 -14.21 -0.26
N LYS A 200 -8.91 -14.34 -0.80
CA LYS A 200 -9.15 -14.97 -2.11
C LYS A 200 -8.38 -14.28 -3.25
N LEU A 201 -8.39 -12.95 -3.27
CA LEU A 201 -7.62 -12.16 -4.24
C LEU A 201 -6.12 -12.36 -4.06
N ALA A 202 -5.63 -12.28 -2.83
CA ALA A 202 -4.21 -12.45 -2.52
C ALA A 202 -3.70 -13.84 -2.89
N LEU A 203 -4.44 -14.90 -2.58
CA LEU A 203 -4.09 -16.27 -2.97
C LEU A 203 -4.09 -16.46 -4.49
N ARG A 204 -5.05 -15.84 -5.21
CA ARG A 204 -5.06 -15.84 -6.66
C ARG A 204 -3.84 -15.12 -7.26
N ILE A 205 -3.41 -14.01 -6.67
CA ILE A 205 -2.18 -13.31 -7.08
C ILE A 205 -0.96 -14.15 -6.73
N ALA A 206 -0.89 -14.72 -5.53
CA ALA A 206 0.21 -15.56 -5.06
C ALA A 206 0.42 -16.82 -5.92
N SER A 207 -0.61 -17.30 -6.62
CA SER A 207 -0.49 -18.43 -7.56
C SER A 207 0.21 -18.09 -8.87
N LYS A 208 0.50 -16.82 -9.14
CA LYS A 208 1.20 -16.37 -10.36
C LYS A 208 2.71 -16.39 -10.16
N SER A 209 3.45 -16.32 -11.27
CA SER A 209 4.90 -16.20 -11.22
C SER A 209 5.31 -14.93 -10.47
N PRO A 210 6.06 -15.04 -9.37
CA PRO A 210 6.52 -13.87 -8.63
C PRO A 210 7.47 -13.00 -9.45
N LEU A 211 8.25 -13.61 -10.38
CA LEU A 211 9.10 -12.89 -11.31
C LEU A 211 8.30 -12.02 -12.29
N VAL A 212 7.20 -12.58 -12.85
CA VAL A 212 6.32 -11.84 -13.76
C VAL A 212 5.65 -10.67 -13.03
N LEU A 213 5.09 -10.91 -11.84
CA LEU A 213 4.41 -9.85 -11.09
C LEU A 213 5.35 -8.71 -10.71
N ARG A 214 6.57 -9.03 -10.25
CA ARG A 214 7.62 -8.04 -9.97
C ARG A 214 7.93 -7.19 -11.19
N ARG A 215 8.15 -7.83 -12.35
CA ARG A 215 8.47 -7.14 -13.60
C ARG A 215 7.31 -6.28 -14.10
N MET A 216 6.07 -6.77 -14.00
CA MET A 216 4.87 -6.02 -14.37
C MET A 216 4.70 -4.78 -13.47
N LYS A 217 4.83 -4.95 -12.15
CA LYS A 217 4.76 -3.84 -11.20
C LYS A 217 5.78 -2.76 -11.55
N GLN A 218 7.04 -3.13 -11.75
CA GLN A 218 8.11 -2.21 -12.11
C GLN A 218 7.86 -1.55 -13.47
N ALA A 219 7.48 -2.31 -14.50
CA ALA A 219 7.23 -1.77 -15.83
C ALA A 219 6.06 -0.78 -15.85
N VAL A 220 5.02 -1.01 -15.06
CA VAL A 220 3.91 -0.05 -14.90
C VAL A 220 4.39 1.22 -14.22
N ALA A 221 5.13 1.11 -13.11
CA ALA A 221 5.65 2.28 -12.38
C ALA A 221 6.57 3.13 -13.27
N ASP A 222 7.59 2.50 -13.89
CA ASP A 222 8.56 3.19 -14.74
C ASP A 222 7.92 3.76 -16.02
N GLY A 223 6.93 3.03 -16.58
CA GLY A 223 6.27 3.41 -17.81
C GLY A 223 5.39 4.67 -17.66
N LEU A 224 4.77 4.86 -16.51
CA LEU A 224 3.95 6.05 -16.22
C LEU A 224 4.76 7.34 -16.08
N GLU A 225 6.06 7.22 -15.81
CA GLU A 225 6.98 8.38 -15.69
C GLU A 225 7.69 8.72 -17.02
N GLN A 226 7.34 8.03 -18.14
CA GLN A 226 8.04 8.16 -19.41
C GLN A 226 7.07 8.42 -20.57
N PRO A 227 7.57 9.02 -21.68
CA PRO A 227 6.84 9.02 -22.95
C PRO A 227 6.51 7.59 -23.40
N GLN A 228 5.31 7.37 -23.93
CA GLN A 228 4.82 6.05 -24.35
C GLN A 228 5.82 5.24 -25.19
N ALA A 229 6.50 5.90 -26.14
CA ALA A 229 7.49 5.23 -26.98
C ALA A 229 8.70 4.69 -26.19
N SER A 230 9.09 5.35 -25.10
CA SER A 230 10.15 4.90 -24.21
C SER A 230 9.67 3.76 -23.32
N ALA A 231 8.45 3.87 -22.78
CA ALA A 231 7.81 2.80 -22.00
C ALA A 231 7.69 1.50 -22.81
N LEU A 232 7.27 1.58 -24.08
CA LEU A 232 7.19 0.40 -24.97
C LEU A 232 8.57 -0.22 -25.27
N ARG A 233 9.63 0.59 -25.36
CA ARG A 233 11.00 0.05 -25.50
C ARG A 233 11.43 -0.68 -24.23
N LEU A 234 11.18 -0.09 -23.06
CA LEU A 234 11.48 -0.74 -21.77
C LEU A 234 10.72 -2.05 -21.62
N GLU A 235 9.43 -2.08 -21.92
CA GLU A 235 8.62 -3.29 -21.89
C GLU A 235 9.20 -4.42 -22.75
N ARG A 236 9.68 -4.11 -23.97
CA ARG A 236 10.34 -5.09 -24.85
C ARG A 236 11.64 -5.61 -24.25
N LEU A 237 12.47 -4.76 -23.64
CA LEU A 237 13.69 -5.18 -22.97
C LEU A 237 13.39 -6.11 -21.77
N VAL A 238 12.36 -5.78 -21.00
CA VAL A 238 11.90 -6.63 -19.89
C VAL A 238 11.38 -7.97 -20.40
N LEU A 239 10.62 -7.97 -21.52
CA LEU A 239 10.15 -9.19 -22.17
C LEU A 239 11.33 -10.05 -22.65
N ASP A 240 12.34 -9.45 -23.30
CA ASP A 240 13.54 -10.14 -23.75
C ASP A 240 14.28 -10.81 -22.59
N ALA A 241 14.43 -10.12 -21.48
CA ALA A 241 15.02 -10.69 -20.27
C ALA A 241 14.14 -11.78 -19.65
N HIS A 242 12.80 -11.67 -19.79
CA HIS A 242 11.86 -12.62 -19.18
C HIS A 242 11.76 -13.94 -19.97
N ARG A 243 11.84 -13.91 -21.30
CA ARG A 243 11.66 -15.10 -22.16
C ARG A 243 12.67 -16.23 -21.89
N HIS A 244 13.76 -15.95 -21.19
CA HIS A 244 14.77 -16.94 -20.81
C HIS A 244 14.57 -17.50 -19.40
N SER A 245 13.59 -16.98 -18.62
CA SER A 245 13.33 -17.39 -17.25
C SER A 245 12.83 -18.84 -17.15
N HIS A 246 13.01 -19.44 -15.97
CA HIS A 246 12.38 -20.71 -15.62
C HIS A 246 10.86 -20.60 -15.70
N ASP A 247 10.30 -19.52 -15.15
CA ASP A 247 8.86 -19.38 -14.96
C ASP A 247 8.07 -19.31 -16.27
N ILE A 248 8.61 -18.72 -17.35
CA ILE A 248 7.92 -18.75 -18.65
C ILE A 248 7.90 -20.17 -19.25
N LYS A 249 9.02 -20.90 -19.11
CA LYS A 249 9.13 -22.28 -19.60
C LYS A 249 8.17 -23.20 -18.85
N GLU A 250 8.13 -23.06 -17.52
CA GLU A 250 7.21 -23.79 -16.66
C GLU A 250 5.75 -23.45 -16.99
N GLY A 251 5.42 -22.17 -17.14
CA GLY A 251 4.06 -21.72 -17.47
C GLY A 251 3.56 -22.32 -18.80
N LEU A 252 4.42 -22.30 -19.83
CA LEU A 252 4.10 -22.90 -21.14
C LEU A 252 3.95 -24.43 -21.05
N ALA A 253 4.86 -25.11 -20.35
CA ALA A 253 4.78 -26.55 -20.16
C ALA A 253 3.54 -26.98 -19.37
N ALA A 254 3.21 -26.22 -18.31
CA ALA A 254 1.99 -26.45 -17.53
C ALA A 254 0.71 -26.25 -18.36
N PHE A 255 0.68 -25.19 -19.19
CA PHE A 255 -0.44 -24.92 -20.10
C PHE A 255 -0.67 -26.08 -21.08
N VAL A 256 0.39 -26.54 -21.77
CA VAL A 256 0.31 -27.67 -22.68
C VAL A 256 -0.07 -28.96 -21.95
N GLY A 257 0.49 -29.19 -20.76
CA GLY A 257 0.22 -30.36 -19.93
C GLY A 257 -1.08 -30.33 -19.15
N LYS A 258 -1.88 -29.24 -19.26
CA LYS A 258 -3.13 -29.01 -18.52
C LYS A 258 -2.98 -29.23 -17.01
N ARG A 259 -1.88 -28.80 -16.43
CA ARG A 259 -1.57 -28.87 -15.00
C ARG A 259 -1.35 -27.50 -14.38
N THR A 260 -1.38 -27.42 -13.07
CA THR A 260 -1.02 -26.19 -12.35
C THR A 260 0.50 -25.97 -12.47
N PRO A 261 0.95 -24.74 -12.82
CA PRO A 261 2.38 -24.42 -12.87
C PRO A 261 2.98 -24.29 -11.46
N ASP A 262 4.26 -24.65 -11.34
CA ASP A 262 5.05 -24.48 -10.12
C ASP A 262 6.12 -23.41 -10.31
N PHE A 263 5.72 -22.15 -10.17
CA PHE A 263 6.58 -21.00 -10.38
C PHE A 263 7.61 -20.82 -9.25
N LYS A 264 8.87 -20.65 -9.63
CA LYS A 264 10.01 -20.50 -8.71
C LYS A 264 10.51 -19.06 -8.54
N GLY A 265 10.18 -18.16 -9.48
CA GLY A 265 10.56 -16.75 -9.39
C GLY A 265 11.91 -16.39 -10.03
N TYR A 266 12.44 -17.24 -10.88
CA TYR A 266 13.71 -17.00 -11.61
C TYR A 266 13.66 -17.44 -13.06
#